data_7f4af7eda7898da96507bd691ee435d1
#
_entry.id   7f4af7eda7898da96507bd691ee435d1
#
_cell.length_a   1.000
_cell.length_b   1.000
_cell.length_c   1.000
_cell.angle_alpha   90.00
_cell.angle_beta   90.00
_cell.angle_gamma   90.00
#
_symmetry.space_group_name_H-M   'P 1'
#
loop_
_entity.id
_entity.type
_entity.pdbx_description
1 polymer ?
#
loop_
_entity_poly.entity_id
_entity_poly.type
_entity_poly.pdbx_seq_one_letter_code
_entity_poly.pdbx_strand_id
1 'polypeptide(L)'
;KEAILFLNSLEHKNFDLMGHSMGGIVASEIASKLKAKVTNLIMLEPVLYYSPKDVTKLKLKKLLQFGDYSASDKSSSAKKRRNNFDSLDQAIDHFTGRAMFASWPTASIRDYLEGGLIQKEGSLFLSCDPIWEAKTFETVTFDTYKFLKRLTCPVLIIRGDKETSTFTEEAKEALLSKDHITIEEFKGSHFLPIENIDLISTRVFNFLNKD
;
A
#
# COMPACT_ATOMS: atom_id res chain seq x y z
N LYS A 1 -5.86 -14.51 2.21
CA LYS A 1 -5.91 -15.98 2.12
C LYS A 1 -5.41 -16.48 0.77
N GLU A 2 -5.91 -15.94 -0.34
CA GLU A 2 -5.55 -16.29 -1.73
C GLU A 2 -4.06 -16.11 -2.01
N ALA A 3 -3.47 -14.97 -1.65
CA ALA A 3 -2.04 -14.73 -1.83
C ALA A 3 -1.16 -15.76 -1.12
N ILE A 4 -1.57 -16.26 0.05
CA ILE A 4 -0.85 -17.33 0.77
C ILE A 4 -0.96 -18.64 0.01
N LEU A 5 -2.13 -18.97 -0.53
CA LEU A 5 -2.31 -20.17 -1.37
C LEU A 5 -1.44 -20.09 -2.62
N PHE A 6 -1.43 -18.92 -3.28
CA PHE A 6 -0.56 -18.67 -4.44
C PHE A 6 0.92 -18.87 -4.08
N LEU A 7 1.43 -18.22 -3.03
CA LEU A 7 2.83 -18.37 -2.62
C LEU A 7 3.18 -19.81 -2.24
N ASN A 8 2.24 -20.56 -1.67
CA ASN A 8 2.45 -21.97 -1.35
C ASN A 8 2.43 -22.88 -2.58
N SER A 9 1.84 -22.45 -3.71
CA SER A 9 1.87 -23.19 -4.97
C SER A 9 3.15 -22.98 -5.79
N LEU A 10 3.97 -21.98 -5.41
CA LEU A 10 5.26 -21.75 -6.06
C LEU A 10 6.31 -22.76 -5.56
N GLU A 11 7.19 -23.18 -6.46
CA GLU A 11 8.29 -24.11 -6.13
C GLU A 11 9.41 -23.46 -5.30
N HIS A 12 9.43 -22.13 -5.22
CA HIS A 12 10.41 -21.39 -4.42
C HIS A 12 10.24 -21.63 -2.93
N LYS A 13 11.36 -21.83 -2.25
CA LYS A 13 11.39 -22.08 -0.80
C LYS A 13 11.30 -20.79 0.00
N ASN A 14 11.90 -19.72 -0.49
CA ASN A 14 12.01 -18.42 0.18
C ASN A 14 11.56 -17.28 -0.75
N PHE A 15 11.04 -16.22 -0.14
CA PHE A 15 10.55 -15.03 -0.84
C PHE A 15 10.99 -13.77 -0.12
N ASP A 16 11.33 -12.75 -0.87
CA ASP A 16 11.28 -11.38 -0.42
C ASP A 16 9.92 -10.80 -0.77
N LEU A 17 9.27 -10.15 0.19
CA LEU A 17 7.95 -9.55 -0.02
C LEU A 17 8.07 -8.04 -0.02
N MET A 18 7.47 -7.41 -1.02
CA MET A 18 7.38 -5.95 -1.09
C MET A 18 5.92 -5.54 -1.31
N GLY A 19 5.51 -4.47 -0.65
CA GLY A 19 4.18 -3.90 -0.81
C GLY A 19 4.14 -2.40 -0.60
N HIS A 20 3.42 -1.70 -1.45
CA HIS A 20 3.14 -0.27 -1.34
C HIS A 20 1.77 -0.06 -0.70
N SER A 21 1.66 0.95 0.16
CA SER A 21 0.39 1.38 0.74
C SER A 21 -0.33 0.22 1.48
N MET A 22 -1.55 -0.09 1.10
CA MET A 22 -2.30 -1.26 1.59
C MET A 22 -1.58 -2.58 1.28
N GLY A 23 -0.85 -2.66 0.16
CA GLY A 23 -0.02 -3.82 -0.17
C GLY A 23 1.05 -4.09 0.89
N GLY A 24 1.59 -3.08 1.56
CA GLY A 24 2.49 -3.23 2.71
C GLY A 24 1.82 -3.92 3.90
N ILE A 25 0.55 -3.59 4.19
CA ILE A 25 -0.23 -4.28 5.23
C ILE A 25 -0.41 -5.75 4.88
N VAL A 26 -0.84 -6.02 3.64
CA VAL A 26 -1.06 -7.39 3.16
C VAL A 26 0.24 -8.20 3.20
N ALA A 27 1.35 -7.62 2.76
CA ALA A 27 2.67 -8.26 2.80
C ALA A 27 3.09 -8.57 4.25
N SER A 28 2.86 -7.67 5.20
CA SER A 28 3.15 -7.90 6.61
C SER A 28 2.31 -9.03 7.22
N GLU A 29 1.04 -9.13 6.85
CA GLU A 29 0.18 -10.25 7.26
C GLU A 29 0.69 -11.57 6.70
N ILE A 30 1.02 -11.62 5.40
CA ILE A 30 1.57 -12.80 4.74
C ILE A 30 2.88 -13.22 5.41
N ALA A 31 3.82 -12.29 5.59
CA ALA A 31 5.10 -12.54 6.24
C ALA A 31 4.90 -13.11 7.66
N SER A 32 3.96 -12.56 8.43
CA SER A 32 3.66 -13.07 9.79
C SER A 32 3.13 -14.50 9.84
N LYS A 33 2.51 -14.96 8.74
CA LYS A 33 1.94 -16.32 8.60
C LYS A 33 2.91 -17.31 7.95
N LEU A 34 3.78 -16.84 7.06
CA LEU A 34 4.75 -17.65 6.30
C LEU A 34 6.20 -17.44 6.78
N LYS A 35 6.42 -17.19 8.04
CA LYS A 35 7.71 -16.82 8.66
C LYS A 35 8.94 -17.54 8.10
N ALA A 36 8.85 -18.86 7.96
CA ALA A 36 9.96 -19.69 7.49
C ALA A 36 10.27 -19.50 5.99
N LYS A 37 9.40 -18.85 5.27
CA LYS A 37 9.52 -18.65 3.82
C LYS A 37 9.81 -17.20 3.42
N VAL A 38 9.68 -16.23 4.33
CA VAL A 38 9.90 -14.82 4.04
C VAL A 38 11.27 -14.41 4.56
N THR A 39 12.16 -14.09 3.63
CA THR A 39 13.54 -13.68 3.92
C THR A 39 13.59 -12.20 4.30
N ASN A 40 12.94 -11.34 3.55
CA ASN A 40 12.87 -9.90 3.80
C ASN A 40 11.44 -9.37 3.57
N LEU A 41 11.08 -8.31 4.28
CA LEU A 41 9.86 -7.55 4.04
C LEU A 41 10.18 -6.11 3.76
N ILE A 42 9.72 -5.58 2.64
CA ILE A 42 9.82 -4.17 2.25
C ILE A 42 8.42 -3.56 2.24
N MET A 43 8.22 -2.48 2.97
CA MET A 43 6.97 -1.74 3.04
C MET A 43 7.21 -0.31 2.57
N LEU A 44 6.64 0.03 1.41
CA LEU A 44 6.73 1.38 0.84
C LEU A 44 5.47 2.14 1.21
N GLU A 45 5.61 3.25 1.95
CA GLU A 45 4.48 4.07 2.39
C GLU A 45 3.30 3.25 2.95
N PRO A 46 3.53 2.34 3.92
CA PRO A 46 2.44 1.51 4.44
C PRO A 46 1.37 2.35 5.13
N VAL A 47 0.12 1.90 5.07
CA VAL A 47 -0.99 2.59 5.73
C VAL A 47 -0.96 2.33 7.25
N LEU A 48 -0.30 3.23 7.98
CA LEU A 48 -0.14 3.21 9.44
C LEU A 48 -0.48 4.58 10.03
N TYR A 49 -1.76 4.98 9.93
CA TYR A 49 -2.25 6.28 10.40
C TYR A 49 -2.34 6.41 11.92
N TYR A 50 -2.38 5.31 12.64
CA TYR A 50 -2.71 5.29 14.06
C TYR A 50 -1.59 4.66 14.87
N SER A 51 -1.34 5.21 16.05
CA SER A 51 -0.48 4.54 17.04
C SER A 51 -1.10 3.23 17.52
N PRO A 52 -0.31 2.29 18.10
CA PRO A 52 -0.87 1.07 18.68
C PRO A 52 -1.96 1.32 19.73
N LYS A 53 -1.86 2.44 20.49
CA LYS A 53 -2.86 2.86 21.50
C LYS A 53 -4.18 3.26 20.84
N ASP A 54 -4.10 4.00 19.73
CA ASP A 54 -5.29 4.47 19.01
C ASP A 54 -5.96 3.33 18.26
N VAL A 55 -5.18 2.40 17.70
CA VAL A 55 -5.72 1.15 17.13
C VAL A 55 -6.54 0.39 18.17
N THR A 56 -6.07 0.31 19.41
CA THR A 56 -6.82 -0.35 20.49
C THR A 56 -8.14 0.36 20.79
N LYS A 57 -8.12 1.69 20.86
CA LYS A 57 -9.33 2.51 21.05
C LYS A 57 -10.32 2.34 19.90
N LEU A 58 -9.83 2.35 18.65
CA LEU A 58 -10.66 2.15 17.45
C LEU A 58 -11.33 0.77 17.44
N LYS A 59 -10.58 -0.29 17.78
CA LYS A 59 -11.13 -1.65 17.89
C LYS A 59 -12.20 -1.73 18.97
N LEU A 60 -11.99 -1.10 20.12
CA LEU A 60 -12.99 -1.05 21.19
C LEU A 60 -14.24 -0.29 20.74
N LYS A 61 -14.09 0.87 20.11
CA LYS A 61 -15.23 1.62 19.56
C LYS A 61 -16.02 0.79 18.53
N LYS A 62 -15.31 0.10 17.62
CA LYS A 62 -15.93 -0.79 16.63
C LYS A 62 -16.70 -1.94 17.29
N LEU A 63 -16.13 -2.56 18.33
CA LEU A 63 -16.78 -3.63 19.09
C LEU A 63 -18.05 -3.17 19.79
N LEU A 64 -18.04 -1.95 20.32
CA LEU A 64 -19.19 -1.35 21.02
C LEU A 64 -20.20 -0.69 20.07
N GLN A 65 -20.00 -0.81 18.76
CA GLN A 65 -20.83 -0.23 17.70
C GLN A 65 -21.04 1.31 17.82
N PHE A 66 -20.08 2.00 18.46
CA PHE A 66 -20.08 3.46 18.54
C PHE A 66 -19.47 4.07 17.27
N GLY A 67 -20.34 4.51 16.35
CA GLY A 67 -19.98 5.27 15.15
C GLY A 67 -20.07 4.47 13.85
N ASP A 68 -20.39 5.17 12.78
CA ASP A 68 -20.39 4.63 11.41
C ASP A 68 -18.97 4.70 10.83
N TYR A 69 -18.29 3.56 10.73
CA TYR A 69 -16.95 3.44 10.17
C TYR A 69 -16.95 3.16 8.65
N SER A 70 -18.13 3.15 8.05
CA SER A 70 -18.31 2.66 6.67
C SER A 70 -17.99 3.68 5.59
N ALA A 71 -17.94 4.95 5.91
CA ALA A 71 -17.74 6.01 4.92
C ALA A 71 -16.47 6.83 5.21
N SER A 72 -15.30 6.28 4.86
CA SER A 72 -14.12 7.14 4.73
C SER A 72 -14.30 8.07 3.53
N ASP A 73 -13.76 9.30 3.57
CA ASP A 73 -13.75 10.23 2.43
C ASP A 73 -13.14 9.56 1.18
N LYS A 74 -12.19 8.63 1.37
CA LYS A 74 -11.57 7.84 0.31
C LYS A 74 -12.56 6.86 -0.34
N SER A 75 -13.40 6.18 0.43
CA SER A 75 -14.47 5.31 -0.11
C SER A 75 -15.46 6.11 -0.92
N SER A 76 -15.92 7.25 -0.40
CA SER A 76 -16.85 8.14 -1.10
C SER A 76 -16.26 8.70 -2.39
N SER A 77 -14.99 9.06 -2.39
CA SER A 77 -14.25 9.54 -3.58
C SER A 77 -14.06 8.44 -4.61
N ALA A 78 -13.75 7.22 -4.16
CA ALA A 78 -13.60 6.07 -5.05
C ALA A 78 -14.92 5.75 -5.78
N LYS A 79 -16.05 5.72 -5.07
CA LYS A 79 -17.38 5.48 -5.67
C LYS A 79 -17.74 6.45 -6.79
N LYS A 80 -17.23 7.68 -6.73
CA LYS A 80 -17.49 8.75 -7.73
C LYS A 80 -16.47 8.79 -8.87
N ARG A 81 -15.48 7.90 -8.87
CA ARG A 81 -14.43 7.89 -9.88
C ARG A 81 -14.99 7.57 -11.26
N ARG A 82 -14.61 8.37 -12.27
CA ARG A 82 -14.91 8.03 -13.66
C ARG A 82 -14.28 6.70 -14.02
N ASN A 83 -15.06 5.80 -14.60
CA ASN A 83 -14.69 4.43 -14.90
C ASN A 83 -14.63 4.10 -16.39
N ASN A 84 -15.08 5.00 -17.26
CA ASN A 84 -15.22 4.76 -18.69
C ASN A 84 -14.51 5.85 -19.52
N PHE A 85 -13.78 5.43 -20.57
CA PHE A 85 -13.01 6.30 -21.48
C PHE A 85 -13.10 5.76 -22.90
N ASP A 86 -13.14 6.69 -23.88
CA ASP A 86 -13.20 6.35 -25.31
C ASP A 86 -11.84 5.94 -25.86
N SER A 87 -10.75 6.42 -25.22
CA SER A 87 -9.36 6.13 -25.60
C SER A 87 -8.41 6.20 -24.41
N LEU A 88 -7.22 5.62 -24.57
CA LEU A 88 -6.14 5.73 -23.60
C LEU A 88 -5.72 7.20 -23.40
N ASP A 89 -5.62 7.98 -24.49
CA ASP A 89 -5.23 9.39 -24.38
C ASP A 89 -6.27 10.20 -23.59
N GLN A 90 -7.56 9.94 -23.80
CA GLN A 90 -8.62 10.56 -22.99
C GLN A 90 -8.48 10.20 -21.49
N ALA A 91 -8.11 8.97 -21.18
CA ALA A 91 -7.86 8.56 -19.80
C ALA A 91 -6.62 9.27 -19.23
N ILE A 92 -5.52 9.36 -19.97
CA ILE A 92 -4.30 10.05 -19.56
C ILE A 92 -4.61 11.52 -19.27
N ASP A 93 -5.30 12.22 -20.17
CA ASP A 93 -5.71 13.62 -19.99
C ASP A 93 -6.61 13.80 -18.75
N HIS A 94 -7.49 12.83 -18.52
CA HIS A 94 -8.36 12.87 -17.35
C HIS A 94 -7.60 12.75 -16.03
N PHE A 95 -6.59 11.91 -15.95
CA PHE A 95 -5.85 11.67 -14.69
C PHE A 95 -4.69 12.65 -14.48
N THR A 96 -4.08 13.17 -15.54
CA THR A 96 -2.91 14.06 -15.46
C THR A 96 -3.21 15.31 -14.62
N GLY A 97 -2.35 15.61 -13.66
CA GLY A 97 -2.44 16.79 -12.79
C GLY A 97 -3.60 16.79 -11.80
N ARG A 98 -4.32 15.68 -11.63
CA ARG A 98 -5.50 15.60 -10.76
C ARG A 98 -5.30 14.73 -9.54
N ALA A 99 -5.77 15.23 -8.38
CA ALA A 99 -5.82 14.49 -7.12
C ALA A 99 -4.50 13.75 -6.82
N MET A 100 -4.56 12.45 -6.62
CA MET A 100 -3.40 11.61 -6.30
C MET A 100 -2.37 11.54 -7.44
N PHE A 101 -2.76 11.81 -8.68
CA PHE A 101 -1.87 11.77 -9.85
C PHE A 101 -1.14 13.09 -10.11
N ALA A 102 -1.39 14.14 -9.30
CA ALA A 102 -0.84 15.48 -9.54
C ALA A 102 0.69 15.53 -9.56
N SER A 103 1.35 14.65 -8.79
CA SER A 103 2.82 14.55 -8.71
C SER A 103 3.43 13.43 -9.56
N TRP A 104 2.59 12.68 -10.29
CA TRP A 104 3.10 11.55 -11.07
C TRP A 104 3.68 12.01 -12.40
N PRO A 105 4.83 11.45 -12.83
CA PRO A 105 5.29 11.60 -14.20
C PRO A 105 4.25 11.09 -15.21
N THR A 106 4.08 11.77 -16.34
CA THR A 106 3.11 11.35 -17.37
C THR A 106 3.37 9.93 -17.88
N ALA A 107 4.64 9.52 -17.98
CA ALA A 107 4.99 8.15 -18.33
C ALA A 107 4.40 7.14 -17.34
N SER A 108 4.52 7.39 -16.04
CA SER A 108 3.96 6.51 -14.99
C SER A 108 2.43 6.48 -15.02
N ILE A 109 1.76 7.61 -15.37
CA ILE A 109 0.31 7.62 -15.58
C ILE A 109 -0.07 6.73 -16.77
N ARG A 110 0.69 6.80 -17.86
CA ARG A 110 0.49 5.94 -19.03
C ARG A 110 0.62 4.46 -18.66
N ASP A 111 1.72 4.07 -18.03
CA ASP A 111 1.97 2.67 -17.62
C ASP A 111 0.85 2.16 -16.68
N TYR A 112 0.43 3.00 -15.73
CA TYR A 112 -0.69 2.67 -14.83
C TYR A 112 -1.99 2.42 -15.59
N LEU A 113 -2.30 3.23 -16.61
CA LEU A 113 -3.53 3.11 -17.38
C LEU A 113 -3.45 1.97 -18.41
N GLU A 114 -2.30 1.74 -19.05
CA GLU A 114 -2.10 0.59 -19.96
C GLU A 114 -2.29 -0.74 -19.22
N GLY A 115 -1.79 -0.86 -17.99
CA GLY A 115 -2.00 -2.04 -17.15
C GLY A 115 -3.35 -2.07 -16.41
N GLY A 116 -3.96 -0.91 -16.21
CA GLY A 116 -5.15 -0.71 -15.38
C GLY A 116 -6.47 -0.58 -16.15
N LEU A 117 -6.45 -0.54 -17.48
CA LEU A 117 -7.65 -0.47 -18.31
C LEU A 117 -7.94 -1.80 -19.01
N ILE A 118 -9.21 -2.12 -19.15
CA ILE A 118 -9.70 -3.27 -19.93
C ILE A 118 -10.68 -2.78 -20.99
N GLN A 119 -10.62 -3.39 -22.18
CA GLN A 119 -11.54 -3.06 -23.25
C GLN A 119 -12.84 -3.86 -23.11
N LYS A 120 -13.98 -3.16 -23.15
CA LYS A 120 -15.32 -3.73 -23.16
C LYS A 120 -16.21 -2.91 -24.08
N GLU A 121 -16.96 -3.56 -24.97
CA GLU A 121 -17.98 -2.95 -25.83
C GLU A 121 -17.49 -1.69 -26.57
N GLY A 122 -16.24 -1.69 -27.03
CA GLY A 122 -15.64 -0.58 -27.78
C GLY A 122 -15.09 0.58 -26.93
N SER A 123 -15.23 0.53 -25.60
CA SER A 123 -14.70 1.52 -24.65
C SER A 123 -13.69 0.92 -23.69
N LEU A 124 -12.91 1.77 -23.03
CA LEU A 124 -11.93 1.39 -21.99
C LEU A 124 -12.52 1.62 -20.59
N PHE A 125 -12.41 0.61 -19.74
CA PHE A 125 -12.88 0.66 -18.36
C PHE A 125 -11.74 0.40 -17.39
N LEU A 126 -11.79 1.01 -16.20
CA LEU A 126 -10.88 0.62 -15.12
C LEU A 126 -11.07 -0.86 -14.80
N SER A 127 -9.99 -1.61 -14.75
CA SER A 127 -9.99 -3.04 -14.39
C SER A 127 -10.46 -3.26 -12.95
N CYS A 128 -10.11 -2.34 -12.04
CA CYS A 128 -10.65 -2.27 -10.70
C CYS A 128 -11.90 -1.40 -10.71
N ASP A 129 -13.08 -2.01 -10.56
CA ASP A 129 -14.34 -1.28 -10.47
C ASP A 129 -14.32 -0.35 -9.25
N PRO A 130 -14.72 0.93 -9.39
CA PRO A 130 -14.77 1.91 -8.31
C PRO A 130 -15.52 1.46 -7.04
N ILE A 131 -16.53 0.60 -7.19
CA ILE A 131 -17.27 0.04 -6.05
C ILE A 131 -16.40 -0.96 -5.27
N TRP A 132 -15.58 -1.77 -5.95
CA TRP A 132 -14.64 -2.67 -5.28
C TRP A 132 -13.52 -1.91 -4.59
N GLU A 133 -12.98 -0.88 -5.24
CA GLU A 133 -11.98 0.01 -4.62
C GLU A 133 -12.54 0.64 -3.34
N ALA A 134 -13.76 1.18 -3.40
CA ALA A 134 -14.44 1.77 -2.26
C ALA A 134 -14.61 0.78 -1.11
N LYS A 135 -15.05 -0.45 -1.39
CA LYS A 135 -15.19 -1.52 -0.38
C LYS A 135 -13.83 -1.88 0.24
N THR A 136 -12.76 -1.83 -0.54
CA THR A 136 -11.42 -2.08 -0.03
C THR A 136 -11.03 -1.05 1.03
N PHE A 137 -11.33 0.25 0.83
CA PHE A 137 -11.11 1.28 1.85
C PHE A 137 -11.96 1.07 3.11
N GLU A 138 -13.17 0.52 2.98
CA GLU A 138 -14.06 0.23 4.11
C GLU A 138 -13.60 -0.97 4.96
N THR A 139 -12.77 -1.85 4.39
CA THR A 139 -12.38 -3.13 5.01
C THR A 139 -10.92 -3.22 5.46
N VAL A 140 -10.19 -2.10 5.47
CA VAL A 140 -8.79 -2.06 5.92
C VAL A 140 -8.63 -2.61 7.33
N THR A 141 -7.64 -3.49 7.53
CA THR A 141 -7.32 -4.03 8.85
C THR A 141 -6.45 -3.06 9.66
N PHE A 142 -6.61 -3.08 10.98
CA PHE A 142 -5.75 -2.38 11.93
C PHE A 142 -4.74 -3.30 12.62
N ASP A 143 -4.54 -4.51 12.11
CA ASP A 143 -3.70 -5.52 12.77
C ASP A 143 -2.20 -5.45 12.40
N THR A 144 -1.78 -4.46 11.61
CA THR A 144 -0.42 -4.35 11.08
C THR A 144 0.65 -4.43 12.18
N TYR A 145 0.47 -3.72 13.31
CA TYR A 145 1.41 -3.83 14.44
C TYR A 145 1.50 -5.24 15.03
N LYS A 146 0.39 -5.99 15.06
CA LYS A 146 0.36 -7.37 15.50
C LYS A 146 1.14 -8.27 14.55
N PHE A 147 1.07 -8.00 13.25
CA PHE A 147 1.84 -8.72 12.25
C PHE A 147 3.33 -8.40 12.41
N LEU A 148 3.71 -7.13 12.42
CA LEU A 148 5.10 -6.68 12.57
C LEU A 148 5.78 -7.23 13.82
N LYS A 149 5.08 -7.27 14.96
CA LYS A 149 5.60 -7.87 16.20
C LYS A 149 5.91 -9.38 16.12
N ARG A 150 5.37 -10.07 15.13
CA ARG A 150 5.56 -11.52 14.95
C ARG A 150 6.66 -11.85 13.96
N LEU A 151 7.20 -10.85 13.27
CA LEU A 151 8.25 -11.03 12.29
C LEU A 151 9.59 -11.25 12.98
N THR A 152 10.41 -12.06 12.32
CA THR A 152 11.80 -12.29 12.69
C THR A 152 12.76 -11.96 11.54
N CYS A 153 12.22 -11.81 10.33
CA CYS A 153 12.99 -11.37 9.17
C CYS A 153 13.28 -9.86 9.24
N PRO A 154 14.33 -9.38 8.57
CA PRO A 154 14.57 -7.96 8.36
C PRO A 154 13.38 -7.28 7.68
N VAL A 155 13.07 -6.07 8.13
CA VAL A 155 11.99 -5.24 7.59
C VAL A 155 12.56 -3.87 7.21
N LEU A 156 12.34 -3.45 5.97
CA LEU A 156 12.59 -2.09 5.52
C LEU A 156 11.26 -1.37 5.35
N ILE A 157 11.09 -0.24 6.02
CA ILE A 157 9.97 0.67 5.81
C ILE A 157 10.51 1.95 5.20
N ILE A 158 10.00 2.33 4.04
CA ILE A 158 10.30 3.60 3.39
C ILE A 158 9.06 4.49 3.45
N ARG A 159 9.24 5.74 3.92
CA ARG A 159 8.18 6.75 3.98
C ARG A 159 8.60 8.06 3.32
N GLY A 160 7.62 8.82 2.85
CA GLY A 160 7.80 10.20 2.44
C GLY A 160 7.74 11.18 3.62
N ASP A 161 8.31 12.35 3.45
CA ASP A 161 8.34 13.43 4.44
C ASP A 161 7.12 14.37 4.38
N LYS A 162 6.24 14.20 3.39
CA LYS A 162 5.08 15.07 3.20
C LYS A 162 3.89 14.67 4.07
N GLU A 163 3.02 15.63 4.35
CA GLU A 163 1.76 15.43 5.08
C GLU A 163 0.82 14.40 4.43
N THR A 164 1.03 14.11 3.14
CA THR A 164 0.31 13.07 2.42
C THR A 164 0.76 11.65 2.75
N SER A 165 1.86 11.49 3.50
CA SER A 165 2.32 10.18 3.98
C SER A 165 1.23 9.49 4.80
N THR A 166 1.08 8.19 4.57
CA THR A 166 0.16 7.33 5.32
C THR A 166 0.82 6.63 6.50
N PHE A 167 2.10 6.91 6.73
CA PHE A 167 2.89 6.41 7.84
C PHE A 167 3.26 7.58 8.77
N THR A 168 2.52 7.75 9.85
CA THR A 168 2.64 8.88 10.77
C THR A 168 3.89 8.82 11.66
N GLU A 169 4.26 9.95 12.30
CA GLU A 169 5.35 10.00 13.27
C GLU A 169 5.10 9.09 14.46
N GLU A 170 3.86 9.03 14.97
CA GLU A 170 3.49 8.16 16.09
C GLU A 170 3.66 6.67 15.72
N ALA A 171 3.39 6.33 14.44
CA ALA A 171 3.64 4.97 13.95
C ALA A 171 5.13 4.66 13.85
N LYS A 172 5.94 5.63 13.39
CA LYS A 172 7.39 5.54 13.34
C LYS A 172 7.98 5.33 14.74
N GLU A 173 7.64 6.19 15.70
CA GLU A 173 8.09 6.08 17.09
C GLU A 173 7.76 4.71 17.72
N ALA A 174 6.57 4.19 17.45
CA ALA A 174 6.14 2.88 17.96
C ALA A 174 6.96 1.69 17.42
N LEU A 175 7.68 1.88 16.31
CA LEU A 175 8.48 0.84 15.65
C LEU A 175 9.99 1.01 15.82
N LEU A 176 10.49 2.21 16.19
CA LEU A 176 11.93 2.49 16.35
C LEU A 176 12.65 1.57 17.34
N SER A 177 11.93 0.98 18.30
CA SER A 177 12.50 0.06 19.29
C SER A 177 12.62 -1.39 18.80
N LYS A 178 12.42 -1.66 17.50
CA LYS A 178 12.45 -3.01 16.94
C LYS A 178 13.72 -3.21 16.10
N ASP A 179 14.66 -3.99 16.60
CA ASP A 179 15.98 -4.17 16.00
C ASP A 179 15.93 -4.72 14.56
N HIS A 180 14.90 -5.47 14.21
CA HIS A 180 14.70 -6.03 12.87
C HIS A 180 13.99 -5.09 11.90
N ILE A 181 13.59 -3.88 12.34
CA ILE A 181 12.89 -2.89 11.51
C ILE A 181 13.81 -1.70 11.25
N THR A 182 14.10 -1.45 9.99
CA THR A 182 14.77 -0.23 9.51
C THR A 182 13.72 0.69 8.93
N ILE A 183 13.69 1.95 9.35
CA ILE A 183 12.80 2.98 8.81
C ILE A 183 13.64 4.05 8.15
N GLU A 184 13.35 4.31 6.87
CA GLU A 184 14.00 5.35 6.09
C GLU A 184 12.97 6.38 5.61
N GLU A 185 13.34 7.65 5.67
CA GLU A 185 12.50 8.76 5.26
C GLU A 185 13.15 9.52 4.12
N PHE A 186 12.38 9.81 3.07
CA PHE A 186 12.83 10.55 1.91
C PHE A 186 11.85 11.65 1.54
N LYS A 187 12.35 12.64 0.83
CA LYS A 187 11.53 13.72 0.31
C LYS A 187 10.54 13.19 -0.73
N GLY A 188 9.25 13.28 -0.44
CA GLY A 188 8.19 12.80 -1.34
C GLY A 188 6.85 12.60 -0.65
N SER A 189 5.84 12.21 -1.44
CA SER A 189 4.48 11.96 -0.98
C SER A 189 4.23 10.48 -0.69
N HIS A 190 2.96 10.14 -0.43
CA HIS A 190 2.50 8.74 -0.40
C HIS A 190 2.86 7.95 -1.69
N PHE A 191 3.10 8.64 -2.79
CA PHE A 191 3.49 8.06 -4.07
C PHE A 191 4.98 8.14 -4.35
N LEU A 192 5.80 8.33 -3.32
CA LEU A 192 7.27 8.36 -3.41
C LEU A 192 7.86 7.26 -4.31
N PRO A 193 7.38 5.99 -4.31
CA PRO A 193 7.91 4.96 -5.20
C PRO A 193 7.71 5.26 -6.69
N ILE A 194 6.73 6.09 -7.03
CA ILE A 194 6.43 6.51 -8.41
C ILE A 194 7.10 7.85 -8.72
N GLU A 195 7.18 8.73 -7.72
CA GLU A 195 7.79 10.04 -7.84
C GLU A 195 9.32 9.97 -8.00
N ASN A 196 9.95 8.94 -7.41
CA ASN A 196 11.41 8.78 -7.41
C ASN A 196 11.84 7.31 -7.50
N ILE A 197 11.60 6.72 -8.66
CA ILE A 197 11.82 5.29 -8.93
C ILE A 197 13.29 4.91 -8.68
N ASP A 198 14.26 5.70 -9.17
CA ASP A 198 15.69 5.38 -9.09
C ASP A 198 16.19 5.34 -7.63
N LEU A 199 15.74 6.29 -6.81
CA LEU A 199 16.09 6.30 -5.39
C LEU A 199 15.54 5.06 -4.69
N ILE A 200 14.24 4.77 -4.89
CA ILE A 200 13.57 3.68 -4.19
C ILE A 200 14.10 2.32 -4.64
N SER A 201 14.30 2.11 -5.94
CA SER A 201 14.88 0.86 -6.45
C SER A 201 16.28 0.63 -5.92
N THR A 202 17.14 1.68 -5.88
CA THR A 202 18.47 1.61 -5.30
C THR A 202 18.43 1.24 -3.81
N ARG A 203 17.52 1.84 -3.03
CA ARG A 203 17.41 1.54 -1.60
C ARG A 203 16.92 0.12 -1.33
N VAL A 204 15.94 -0.34 -2.11
CA VAL A 204 15.42 -1.71 -2.04
C VAL A 204 16.53 -2.71 -2.43
N PHE A 205 17.21 -2.46 -3.54
CA PHE A 205 18.33 -3.31 -3.99
C PHE A 205 19.43 -3.43 -2.93
N ASN A 206 19.87 -2.31 -2.35
CA ASN A 206 20.88 -2.30 -1.31
C ASN A 206 20.44 -3.01 -0.03
N PHE A 207 19.14 -2.95 0.31
CA PHE A 207 18.60 -3.67 1.46
C PHE A 207 18.58 -5.18 1.25
N LEU A 208 18.22 -5.63 0.05
CA LEU A 208 18.15 -7.05 -0.29
C LEU A 208 19.52 -7.71 -0.46
N ASN A 209 20.58 -6.93 -0.75
CA ASN A 209 21.94 -7.40 -0.96
C ASN A 209 22.91 -6.99 0.18
N LYS A 210 22.37 -6.73 1.37
CA LYS A 210 23.21 -6.61 2.57
C LYS A 210 23.67 -8.00 2.99
N ASP A 211 25.00 -8.19 2.95
CA ASP A 211 25.69 -9.36 3.49
C ASP A 211 25.50 -9.47 5.01
#